data_300aec113f19c16f58f40f071c688ece
#
_entry.id   300aec113f19c16f58f40f071c688ece
#
_cell.length_a   1.000
_cell.length_b   1.000
_cell.length_c   1.000
_cell.angle_alpha   90.00
_cell.angle_beta   90.00
_cell.angle_gamma   90.00
#
_symmetry.space_group_name_H-M   'P 1'
#
loop_
_entity.id
_entity.type
_entity.pdbx_description
1 polymer ?
#
loop_
_entity_poly.entity_id
_entity_poly.type
_entity_poly.pdbx_seq_one_letter_code
_entity_poly.pdbx_strand_id
1 'polypeptide(L)'
;MRLTHGRRIAQGAGIVLGLFGATGIGMTHILFPGLHCYACPWAITVCPIGLIQNLVIFGTVPFFWLGAIVAYGLVAARGFCGWFCPFGTLNDLLSFRKARIHSGWSYGKFAVLLGTLVGAWALTDTIFCKLCPAASLEASLPYLFLGVARVNGPFLIHMATLGLSLVGMILIARFWCRYLCPMGAVLSLFNRVSLLQLDWRSAECTGCETCLAACPMGIDPRHEHDGHNCIKCGACTESCAPDSLTLRYGWRARRREP
;
A
#
# COMPACT_ATOMS: atom_id res chain seq x y z
N MET A 1 -4.15 22.00 6.34
CA MET A 1 -2.72 22.22 6.05
C MET A 1 -1.75 21.38 6.90
N ARG A 2 -2.01 21.14 8.18
CA ARG A 2 -1.08 20.37 9.07
C ARG A 2 -0.99 18.89 8.74
N LEU A 3 -2.09 18.22 8.39
CA LEU A 3 -2.11 16.77 8.08
C LEU A 3 -1.37 16.44 6.77
N THR A 4 -1.56 17.24 5.71
CA THR A 4 -0.86 17.05 4.43
C THR A 4 0.64 17.25 4.58
N HIS A 5 1.07 18.21 5.41
CA HIS A 5 2.49 18.43 5.70
C HIS A 5 3.07 17.26 6.49
N GLY A 6 2.40 16.81 7.57
CA GLY A 6 2.79 15.63 8.34
C GLY A 6 2.85 14.36 7.49
N ARG A 7 1.90 14.19 6.56
CA ARG A 7 1.89 13.08 5.62
C ARG A 7 3.10 13.10 4.69
N ARG A 8 3.47 14.26 4.12
CA ARG A 8 4.67 14.39 3.26
C ARG A 8 5.96 14.07 4.02
N ILE A 9 6.06 14.50 5.29
CA ILE A 9 7.19 14.16 6.15
C ILE A 9 7.22 12.65 6.40
N ALA A 10 6.10 12.03 6.75
CA ALA A 10 5.99 10.60 6.98
C ALA A 10 6.32 9.78 5.71
N GLN A 11 5.90 10.26 4.54
CA GLN A 11 6.23 9.67 3.25
C GLN A 11 7.73 9.75 2.95
N GLY A 12 8.36 10.90 3.21
CA GLY A 12 9.81 11.08 3.12
C GLY A 12 10.57 10.16 4.09
N ALA A 13 10.12 10.08 5.33
CA ALA A 13 10.68 9.17 6.33
C ALA A 13 10.53 7.69 5.90
N GLY A 14 9.39 7.31 5.31
CA GLY A 14 9.18 5.96 4.78
C GLY A 14 10.16 5.59 3.65
N ILE A 15 10.48 6.53 2.76
CA ILE A 15 11.50 6.35 1.71
C ILE A 15 12.88 6.20 2.35
N VAL A 16 13.24 7.08 3.28
CA VAL A 16 14.54 7.03 3.97
C VAL A 16 14.70 5.72 4.73
N LEU A 17 13.68 5.30 5.48
CA LEU A 17 13.70 4.01 6.20
C LEU A 17 13.80 2.82 5.24
N GLY A 18 13.12 2.86 4.10
CA GLY A 18 13.22 1.82 3.08
C GLY A 18 14.62 1.72 2.46
N LEU A 19 15.33 2.84 2.33
CA LEU A 19 16.67 2.92 1.75
C LEU A 19 17.79 2.91 2.79
N PHE A 20 17.47 2.86 4.10
CA PHE A 20 18.45 2.98 5.18
C PHE A 20 19.47 1.84 5.24
N GLY A 21 19.20 0.73 4.56
CA GLY A 21 20.17 -0.36 4.40
C GLY A 21 21.50 0.03 3.72
N ALA A 22 21.50 1.16 3.00
CA ALA A 22 22.75 1.71 2.43
C ALA A 22 23.79 2.12 3.48
N THR A 23 23.39 2.27 4.74
CA THR A 23 24.30 2.64 5.85
C THR A 23 25.05 1.44 6.45
N GLY A 24 24.80 0.21 6.03
CA GLY A 24 25.47 -1.00 6.54
C GLY A 24 25.07 -1.39 7.98
N ILE A 25 24.10 -0.71 8.60
CA ILE A 25 23.61 -1.05 9.92
C ILE A 25 22.63 -2.21 9.78
N GLY A 26 23.07 -3.43 10.13
CA GLY A 26 22.40 -4.70 9.89
C GLY A 26 21.16 -4.96 10.78
N MET A 27 20.07 -4.24 10.55
CA MET A 27 18.76 -4.55 11.14
C MET A 27 17.85 -5.28 10.11
N THR A 28 18.23 -6.48 9.69
CA THR A 28 17.55 -7.26 8.63
C THR A 28 16.23 -7.93 9.05
N HIS A 29 15.70 -7.62 10.22
CA HIS A 29 14.58 -8.38 10.81
C HIS A 29 13.32 -7.54 11.08
N ILE A 30 13.19 -6.35 10.48
CA ILE A 30 12.00 -5.52 10.65
C ILE A 30 11.04 -5.76 9.49
N LEU A 31 9.78 -6.16 9.80
CA LEU A 31 8.72 -6.23 8.83
C LEU A 31 8.25 -4.82 8.48
N PHE A 32 8.37 -4.43 7.22
CA PHE A 32 7.84 -3.18 6.74
C PHE A 32 6.45 -3.40 6.13
N PRO A 33 5.37 -2.77 6.65
CA PRO A 33 4.00 -3.04 6.22
C PRO A 33 3.63 -2.37 4.89
N GLY A 34 4.59 -2.11 4.04
CA GLY A 34 4.46 -1.55 2.71
C GLY A 34 4.99 -2.48 1.63
N LEU A 35 4.86 -2.07 0.37
CA LEU A 35 5.48 -2.75 -0.74
C LEU A 35 6.94 -2.33 -0.81
N HIS A 36 7.83 -3.23 -0.44
CA HIS A 36 9.28 -3.03 -0.41
C HIS A 36 9.98 -4.34 -0.76
N CYS A 37 11.06 -4.30 -1.54
CA CYS A 37 11.73 -5.49 -2.01
C CYS A 37 12.81 -5.96 -1.03
N TYR A 38 12.70 -7.19 -0.52
CA TYR A 38 13.70 -7.79 0.36
C TYR A 38 15.02 -8.13 -0.37
N ALA A 39 14.99 -8.25 -1.70
CA ALA A 39 16.18 -8.49 -2.52
C ALA A 39 16.91 -7.19 -2.93
N CYS A 40 16.45 -6.02 -2.47
CA CYS A 40 17.17 -4.77 -2.68
C CYS A 40 18.55 -4.84 -2.03
N PRO A 41 19.63 -4.37 -2.70
CA PRO A 41 20.98 -4.37 -2.11
C PRO A 41 21.08 -3.59 -0.79
N TRP A 42 20.12 -2.72 -0.52
CA TRP A 42 20.03 -1.90 0.70
C TRP A 42 18.86 -2.29 1.62
N ALA A 43 18.25 -3.47 1.39
CA ALA A 43 17.09 -3.91 2.17
C ALA A 43 17.48 -4.28 3.61
N ILE A 44 16.86 -3.62 4.58
CA ILE A 44 16.89 -4.00 6.01
C ILE A 44 15.56 -4.55 6.48
N THR A 45 14.55 -4.55 5.63
CA THR A 45 13.16 -4.91 5.97
C THR A 45 12.67 -6.05 5.09
N VAL A 46 11.69 -6.80 5.60
CA VAL A 46 11.10 -7.96 4.93
C VAL A 46 9.76 -7.59 4.33
N CYS A 47 9.56 -7.93 3.05
CA CYS A 47 8.28 -7.77 2.37
C CYS A 47 7.26 -8.79 2.87
N PRO A 48 6.09 -8.36 3.38
CA PRO A 48 5.07 -9.29 3.88
C PRO A 48 4.55 -10.25 2.82
N ILE A 49 4.49 -9.82 1.55
CA ILE A 49 4.00 -10.68 0.46
C ILE A 49 5.01 -11.76 0.11
N GLY A 50 6.31 -11.42 0.09
CA GLY A 50 7.36 -12.43 -0.07
C GLY A 50 7.34 -13.47 1.05
N LEU A 51 7.11 -13.01 2.28
CA LEU A 51 6.98 -13.88 3.44
C LEU A 51 5.78 -14.83 3.33
N ILE A 52 4.61 -14.33 2.92
CA ILE A 52 3.40 -15.15 2.76
C ILE A 52 3.60 -16.18 1.63
N GLN A 53 4.28 -15.84 0.54
CA GLN A 53 4.61 -16.81 -0.51
C GLN A 53 5.54 -17.92 0.03
N ASN A 54 6.59 -17.56 0.77
CA ASN A 54 7.49 -18.53 1.38
C ASN A 54 6.78 -19.46 2.38
N LEU A 55 5.83 -18.93 3.15
CA LEU A 55 4.99 -19.74 4.04
C LEU A 55 4.23 -20.83 3.25
N VAL A 56 3.68 -20.47 2.11
CA VAL A 56 2.94 -21.41 1.27
C VAL A 56 3.86 -22.44 0.63
N ILE A 57 5.08 -22.05 0.22
CA ILE A 57 6.07 -22.92 -0.42
C ILE A 57 6.64 -23.94 0.58
N PHE A 58 7.03 -23.49 1.76
CA PHE A 58 7.72 -24.35 2.75
C PHE A 58 6.78 -25.01 3.76
N GLY A 59 5.49 -24.64 3.78
CA GLY A 59 4.51 -25.18 4.73
C GLY A 59 4.79 -24.83 6.20
N THR A 60 5.73 -23.90 6.46
CA THR A 60 6.10 -23.46 7.80
C THR A 60 5.39 -22.18 8.17
N VAL A 61 4.68 -22.18 9.30
CA VAL A 61 3.93 -20.99 9.74
C VAL A 61 4.83 -20.07 10.59
N PRO A 62 5.30 -18.94 10.06
CA PRO A 62 6.10 -18.01 10.84
C PRO A 62 5.18 -17.14 11.72
N PHE A 63 4.75 -17.69 12.87
CA PHE A 63 3.79 -17.05 13.78
C PHE A 63 4.17 -15.62 14.17
N PHE A 64 5.46 -15.36 14.38
CA PHE A 64 5.97 -14.03 14.70
C PHE A 64 5.62 -13.02 13.60
N TRP A 65 5.85 -13.36 12.34
CA TRP A 65 5.62 -12.47 11.21
C TRP A 65 4.14 -12.29 10.89
N LEU A 66 3.34 -13.34 11.05
CA LEU A 66 1.88 -13.23 10.93
C LEU A 66 1.32 -12.34 12.04
N GLY A 67 1.80 -12.50 13.27
CA GLY A 67 1.46 -11.63 14.39
C GLY A 67 1.82 -10.17 14.10
N ALA A 68 2.98 -9.90 13.50
CA ALA A 68 3.38 -8.56 13.11
C ALA A 68 2.46 -7.97 12.02
N ILE A 69 2.07 -8.73 10.99
CA ILE A 69 1.11 -8.27 9.96
C ILE A 69 -0.23 -7.93 10.60
N VAL A 70 -0.73 -8.77 11.51
CA VAL A 70 -1.96 -8.52 12.25
C VAL A 70 -1.83 -7.27 13.11
N ALA A 71 -0.74 -7.10 13.84
CA ALA A 71 -0.49 -5.92 14.67
C ALA A 71 -0.49 -4.63 13.83
N TYR A 72 0.23 -4.60 12.71
CA TYR A 72 0.20 -3.47 11.78
C TYR A 72 -1.20 -3.22 11.21
N GLY A 73 -1.93 -4.29 10.86
CA GLY A 73 -3.30 -4.21 10.39
C GLY A 73 -4.23 -3.58 11.42
N LEU A 74 -4.11 -3.99 12.70
CA LEU A 74 -4.91 -3.44 13.81
C LEU A 74 -4.53 -2.00 14.14
N VAL A 75 -3.27 -1.62 14.04
CA VAL A 75 -2.83 -0.24 14.35
C VAL A 75 -3.32 0.75 13.30
N ALA A 76 -3.06 0.53 12.04
CA ALA A 76 -3.32 1.54 11.01
C ALA A 76 -3.95 0.98 9.73
N ALA A 77 -4.03 -0.35 9.57
CA ALA A 77 -4.52 -1.00 8.36
C ALA A 77 -3.89 -0.40 7.08
N ARG A 78 -4.70 0.02 6.11
CA ARG A 78 -4.22 0.69 4.89
C ARG A 78 -3.69 2.12 5.11
N GLY A 79 -3.74 2.66 6.31
CA GLY A 79 -3.07 3.93 6.66
C GLY A 79 -1.58 3.89 6.33
N PHE A 80 -0.90 2.76 6.53
CA PHE A 80 0.49 2.60 6.10
C PHE A 80 0.70 2.88 4.62
N CYS A 81 -0.23 2.46 3.75
CA CYS A 81 -0.16 2.71 2.31
C CYS A 81 -0.29 4.20 1.96
N GLY A 82 -0.98 4.96 2.81
CA GLY A 82 -1.17 6.40 2.64
C GLY A 82 -0.03 7.26 3.19
N TRP A 83 0.65 6.79 4.24
CA TRP A 83 1.58 7.59 5.03
C TRP A 83 3.04 7.18 4.89
N PHE A 84 3.36 5.89 4.82
CA PHE A 84 4.73 5.40 4.93
C PHE A 84 5.22 4.59 3.71
N CYS A 85 4.33 4.05 2.88
CA CYS A 85 4.73 3.19 1.78
C CYS A 85 5.47 3.97 0.68
N PRO A 86 6.75 3.66 0.36
CA PRO A 86 7.51 4.35 -0.68
C PRO A 86 6.84 4.28 -2.05
N PHE A 87 6.31 3.10 -2.40
CA PHE A 87 5.60 2.91 -3.66
C PHE A 87 4.25 3.65 -3.69
N GLY A 88 3.59 3.82 -2.52
CA GLY A 88 2.43 4.68 -2.37
C GLY A 88 2.76 6.16 -2.59
N THR A 89 3.93 6.61 -2.13
CA THR A 89 4.43 7.98 -2.35
C THR A 89 4.72 8.22 -3.83
N LEU A 90 5.35 7.25 -4.51
CA LEU A 90 5.58 7.31 -5.95
C LEU A 90 4.26 7.43 -6.73
N ASN A 91 3.24 6.68 -6.32
CA ASN A 91 1.90 6.79 -6.90
C ASN A 91 1.31 8.20 -6.75
N ASP A 92 1.46 8.83 -5.56
CA ASP A 92 0.96 10.18 -5.32
C ASP A 92 1.70 11.21 -6.18
N LEU A 93 3.01 11.03 -6.36
CA LEU A 93 3.84 11.94 -7.16
C LEU A 93 3.51 11.86 -8.66
N LEU A 94 3.26 10.66 -9.17
CA LEU A 94 2.99 10.43 -10.60
C LEU A 94 1.52 10.62 -10.99
N SER A 95 0.60 10.67 -10.04
CA SER A 95 -0.84 10.75 -10.31
C SER A 95 -1.28 12.17 -10.67
N PHE A 96 -1.12 12.56 -11.93
CA PHE A 96 -1.56 13.85 -12.44
C PHE A 96 -3.07 13.89 -12.75
N ARG A 97 -3.68 12.75 -13.08
CA ARG A 97 -5.10 12.63 -13.42
C ARG A 97 -5.84 11.79 -12.39
N LYS A 98 -6.95 12.34 -11.87
CA LYS A 98 -7.86 11.63 -10.95
C LYS A 98 -8.98 10.94 -11.73
N ALA A 99 -8.65 10.09 -12.70
CA ALA A 99 -9.68 9.32 -13.39
C ALA A 99 -10.37 8.37 -12.41
N ARG A 100 -11.69 8.47 -12.33
CA ARG A 100 -12.52 7.56 -11.54
C ARG A 100 -12.93 6.39 -12.43
N ILE A 101 -12.36 5.23 -12.19
CA ILE A 101 -12.80 3.99 -12.83
C ILE A 101 -13.74 3.25 -11.88
N HIS A 102 -14.68 2.51 -12.45
CA HIS A 102 -15.72 1.78 -11.76
C HIS A 102 -15.21 0.98 -10.55
N SER A 103 -15.92 1.04 -9.41
CA SER A 103 -15.48 0.46 -8.14
C SER A 103 -15.35 -1.07 -8.18
N GLY A 104 -16.06 -1.75 -9.06
CA GLY A 104 -16.02 -3.21 -9.20
C GLY A 104 -14.63 -3.78 -9.50
N TRP A 105 -13.81 -3.07 -10.28
CA TRP A 105 -12.44 -3.49 -10.59
C TRP A 105 -11.48 -3.43 -9.38
N SER A 106 -11.86 -2.75 -8.31
CA SER A 106 -11.04 -2.66 -7.10
C SER A 106 -10.91 -3.98 -6.33
N TYR A 107 -11.73 -4.99 -6.66
CA TYR A 107 -11.57 -6.37 -6.17
C TYR A 107 -10.44 -7.13 -6.86
N GLY A 108 -9.90 -6.64 -7.97
CA GLY A 108 -8.78 -7.23 -8.70
C GLY A 108 -7.55 -7.52 -7.81
N LYS A 109 -7.29 -6.68 -6.81
CA LYS A 109 -6.21 -6.91 -5.84
C LYS A 109 -6.35 -8.21 -5.04
N PHE A 110 -7.60 -8.67 -4.77
CA PHE A 110 -7.85 -9.95 -4.11
C PHE A 110 -7.64 -11.12 -5.08
N ALA A 111 -7.99 -10.95 -6.36
CA ALA A 111 -7.67 -11.92 -7.39
C ALA A 111 -6.15 -12.06 -7.58
N VAL A 112 -5.41 -10.93 -7.56
CA VAL A 112 -3.94 -10.94 -7.59
C VAL A 112 -3.37 -11.64 -6.35
N LEU A 113 -3.91 -11.36 -5.15
CA LEU A 113 -3.49 -12.05 -3.92
C LEU A 113 -3.73 -13.56 -4.01
N LEU A 114 -4.93 -13.97 -4.42
CA LEU A 114 -5.26 -15.40 -4.60
C LEU A 114 -4.35 -16.05 -5.65
N GLY A 115 -4.18 -15.41 -6.81
CA GLY A 115 -3.27 -15.87 -7.85
C GLY A 115 -1.81 -15.98 -7.39
N THR A 116 -1.38 -15.07 -6.52
CA THR A 116 -0.04 -15.11 -5.89
C THR A 116 0.10 -16.34 -4.99
N LEU A 117 -0.91 -16.65 -4.17
CA LEU A 117 -0.88 -17.81 -3.27
C LEU A 117 -0.95 -19.14 -4.02
N VAL A 118 -1.89 -19.24 -4.96
CA VAL A 118 -2.05 -20.45 -5.80
C VAL A 118 -0.81 -20.67 -6.66
N GLY A 119 -0.28 -19.62 -7.26
CA GLY A 119 0.92 -19.69 -8.08
C GLY A 119 2.15 -20.08 -7.26
N ALA A 120 2.32 -19.55 -6.05
CA ALA A 120 3.41 -19.93 -5.15
C ALA A 120 3.32 -21.40 -4.74
N TRP A 121 2.11 -21.89 -4.48
CA TRP A 121 1.87 -23.30 -4.16
C TRP A 121 2.13 -24.24 -5.35
N ALA A 122 1.60 -23.91 -6.52
CA ALA A 122 1.65 -24.78 -7.69
C ALA A 122 3.05 -24.86 -8.33
N LEU A 123 3.79 -23.74 -8.31
CA LEU A 123 5.12 -23.63 -8.94
C LEU A 123 6.27 -23.65 -7.95
N THR A 124 5.96 -23.74 -6.64
CA THR A 124 6.97 -23.70 -5.55
C THR A 124 7.98 -22.56 -5.70
N ASP A 125 7.48 -21.38 -6.18
CA ASP A 125 8.31 -20.23 -6.49
C ASP A 125 7.61 -18.90 -6.14
N THR A 126 8.40 -17.87 -5.84
CA THR A 126 7.90 -16.53 -5.48
C THR A 126 7.52 -15.70 -6.72
N ILE A 127 6.46 -16.12 -7.43
CA ILE A 127 6.07 -15.56 -8.74
C ILE A 127 5.75 -14.08 -8.67
N PHE A 128 5.02 -13.65 -7.63
CA PHE A 128 4.68 -12.24 -7.49
C PHE A 128 5.92 -11.36 -7.39
N CYS A 129 6.98 -11.81 -6.71
CA CYS A 129 8.22 -11.06 -6.59
C CYS A 129 8.89 -10.83 -7.95
N LYS A 130 8.74 -11.78 -8.88
CA LYS A 130 9.26 -11.67 -10.25
C LYS A 130 8.44 -10.73 -11.16
N LEU A 131 7.24 -10.36 -10.75
CA LEU A 131 6.35 -9.44 -11.46
C LEU A 131 6.15 -8.11 -10.70
N CYS A 132 6.77 -7.96 -9.53
CA CYS A 132 6.54 -6.83 -8.65
C CYS A 132 7.27 -5.57 -9.16
N PRO A 133 6.56 -4.47 -9.46
CA PRO A 133 7.21 -3.25 -9.92
C PRO A 133 8.02 -2.55 -8.83
N ALA A 134 7.74 -2.78 -7.54
CA ALA A 134 8.58 -2.32 -6.45
C ALA A 134 9.93 -3.05 -6.46
N ALA A 135 9.95 -4.37 -6.72
CA ALA A 135 11.18 -5.14 -6.87
C ALA A 135 11.99 -4.67 -8.07
N SER A 136 11.33 -4.30 -9.17
CA SER A 136 12.00 -3.74 -10.34
C SER A 136 12.70 -2.43 -10.03
N LEU A 137 12.02 -1.54 -9.29
CA LEU A 137 12.56 -0.22 -8.93
C LEU A 137 13.67 -0.29 -7.88
N GLU A 138 13.48 -1.13 -6.84
CA GLU A 138 14.34 -1.16 -5.65
C GLU A 138 15.48 -2.20 -5.73
N ALA A 139 15.34 -3.23 -6.56
CA ALA A 139 16.36 -4.26 -6.75
C ALA A 139 16.91 -4.29 -8.16
N SER A 140 16.08 -4.53 -9.18
CA SER A 140 16.58 -4.79 -10.55
C SER A 140 17.34 -3.60 -11.13
N LEU A 141 16.83 -2.37 -10.94
CA LEU A 141 17.51 -1.16 -11.40
C LEU A 141 18.85 -0.91 -10.66
N PRO A 142 18.91 -0.89 -9.32
CA PRO A 142 20.16 -0.74 -8.59
C PRO A 142 21.20 -1.81 -8.97
N TYR A 143 20.82 -3.08 -9.08
CA TYR A 143 21.74 -4.14 -9.48
C TYR A 143 22.30 -3.96 -10.90
N LEU A 144 21.49 -3.39 -11.81
CA LEU A 144 21.97 -3.04 -13.15
C LEU A 144 23.03 -1.93 -13.08
N PHE A 145 22.79 -0.87 -12.30
CA PHE A 145 23.76 0.23 -12.12
C PHE A 145 25.04 -0.21 -11.42
N LEU A 146 24.95 -1.17 -10.50
CA LEU A 146 26.11 -1.76 -9.82
C LEU A 146 26.87 -2.77 -10.71
N GLY A 147 26.41 -3.03 -11.94
CA GLY A 147 27.04 -3.98 -12.85
C GLY A 147 26.90 -5.46 -12.46
N VAL A 148 26.06 -5.75 -11.46
CA VAL A 148 25.84 -7.13 -10.96
C VAL A 148 24.78 -7.85 -11.78
N ALA A 149 23.71 -7.14 -12.19
CA ALA A 149 22.64 -7.72 -12.99
C ALA A 149 22.99 -7.74 -14.48
N ARG A 150 22.64 -8.86 -15.12
CA ARG A 150 22.70 -8.99 -16.58
C ARG A 150 21.32 -8.78 -17.19
N VAL A 151 21.26 -8.12 -18.34
CA VAL A 151 20.03 -8.00 -19.11
C VAL A 151 19.68 -9.37 -19.70
N ASN A 152 18.68 -10.01 -19.12
CA ASN A 152 18.16 -11.31 -19.53
C ASN A 152 16.61 -11.27 -19.59
N GLY A 153 15.98 -12.39 -20.01
CA GLY A 153 14.53 -12.47 -20.13
C GLY A 153 13.77 -12.06 -18.85
N PRO A 154 14.10 -12.59 -17.66
CA PRO A 154 13.51 -12.16 -16.39
C PRO A 154 13.66 -10.66 -16.11
N PHE A 155 14.81 -10.07 -16.40
CA PHE A 155 15.03 -8.62 -16.24
C PHE A 155 14.09 -7.81 -17.15
N LEU A 156 13.90 -8.22 -18.39
CA LEU A 156 12.99 -7.56 -19.34
C LEU A 156 11.54 -7.63 -18.86
N ILE A 157 11.10 -8.75 -18.27
CA ILE A 157 9.77 -8.89 -17.67
C ILE A 157 9.61 -7.90 -16.52
N HIS A 158 10.60 -7.79 -15.64
CA HIS A 158 10.59 -6.81 -14.54
C HIS A 158 10.47 -5.37 -15.05
N MET A 159 11.23 -5.01 -16.08
CA MET A 159 11.16 -3.66 -16.65
C MET A 159 9.84 -3.40 -17.37
N ALA A 160 9.27 -4.39 -18.05
CA ALA A 160 7.95 -4.27 -18.68
C ALA A 160 6.84 -4.07 -17.65
N THR A 161 6.85 -4.84 -16.54
CA THR A 161 5.87 -4.68 -15.47
C THR A 161 6.01 -3.34 -14.75
N LEU A 162 7.23 -2.85 -14.54
CA LEU A 162 7.48 -1.51 -14.02
C LEU A 162 6.93 -0.44 -14.95
N GLY A 163 7.27 -0.50 -16.25
CA GLY A 163 6.79 0.46 -17.25
C GLY A 163 5.27 0.50 -17.34
N LEU A 164 4.62 -0.66 -17.41
CA LEU A 164 3.15 -0.76 -17.41
C LEU A 164 2.52 -0.17 -16.15
N SER A 165 3.14 -0.43 -14.98
CA SER A 165 2.67 0.13 -13.71
C SER A 165 2.82 1.64 -13.66
N LEU A 166 3.93 2.20 -14.14
CA LEU A 166 4.15 3.66 -14.21
C LEU A 166 3.14 4.33 -15.14
N VAL A 167 2.89 3.76 -16.31
CA VAL A 167 1.85 4.27 -17.23
C VAL A 167 0.47 4.22 -16.55
N GLY A 168 0.14 3.11 -15.89
CA GLY A 168 -1.11 3.00 -15.14
C GLY A 168 -1.24 4.05 -14.04
N MET A 169 -0.16 4.39 -13.33
CA MET A 169 -0.15 5.41 -12.27
C MET A 169 -0.33 6.84 -12.81
N ILE A 170 0.18 7.13 -14.01
CA ILE A 170 0.01 8.43 -14.67
C ILE A 170 -1.45 8.61 -15.12
N LEU A 171 -2.06 7.56 -15.65
CA LEU A 171 -3.42 7.60 -16.18
C LEU A 171 -4.48 7.57 -15.08
N ILE A 172 -4.26 6.80 -14.01
CA ILE A 172 -5.24 6.52 -12.96
C ILE A 172 -4.59 6.75 -11.60
N ALA A 173 -5.18 7.62 -10.80
CA ALA A 173 -4.70 7.88 -9.46
C ALA A 173 -4.65 6.60 -8.62
N ARG A 174 -3.49 6.33 -8.06
CA ARG A 174 -3.24 5.16 -7.22
C ARG A 174 -3.60 3.82 -7.87
N PHE A 175 -3.39 3.70 -9.19
CA PHE A 175 -3.71 2.50 -9.98
C PHE A 175 -3.23 1.21 -9.32
N TRP A 176 -1.94 1.09 -9.03
CA TRP A 176 -1.37 -0.12 -8.42
C TRP A 176 -1.99 -0.44 -7.06
N CYS A 177 -2.06 0.56 -6.17
CA CYS A 177 -2.57 0.40 -4.81
C CYS A 177 -4.06 0.03 -4.77
N ARG A 178 -4.82 0.41 -5.79
CA ARG A 178 -6.26 0.19 -5.87
C ARG A 178 -6.61 -1.16 -6.46
N TYR A 179 -5.92 -1.58 -7.53
CA TYR A 179 -6.34 -2.71 -8.36
C TYR A 179 -5.46 -3.94 -8.26
N LEU A 180 -4.16 -3.78 -8.04
CA LEU A 180 -3.18 -4.86 -8.22
C LEU A 180 -2.39 -5.22 -6.96
N CYS A 181 -2.28 -4.32 -5.98
CA CYS A 181 -1.40 -4.54 -4.83
C CYS A 181 -1.95 -5.61 -3.86
N PRO A 182 -1.33 -6.79 -3.73
CA PRO A 182 -1.79 -7.84 -2.81
C PRO A 182 -1.61 -7.44 -1.36
N MET A 183 -0.59 -6.63 -1.02
CA MET A 183 -0.43 -6.07 0.32
C MET A 183 -1.59 -5.14 0.67
N GLY A 184 -2.06 -4.34 -0.31
CA GLY A 184 -3.26 -3.53 -0.16
C GLY A 184 -4.52 -4.37 0.07
N ALA A 185 -4.60 -5.59 -0.48
CA ALA A 185 -5.68 -6.54 -0.20
C ALA A 185 -5.62 -7.03 1.24
N VAL A 186 -4.45 -7.52 1.71
CA VAL A 186 -4.24 -8.01 3.08
C VAL A 186 -4.60 -6.94 4.12
N LEU A 187 -4.00 -5.75 4.01
CA LEU A 187 -4.25 -4.67 4.98
C LEU A 187 -5.69 -4.15 4.93
N SER A 188 -6.38 -4.26 3.79
CA SER A 188 -7.76 -3.80 3.67
C SER A 188 -8.75 -4.61 4.52
N LEU A 189 -8.43 -5.84 4.86
CA LEU A 189 -9.25 -6.69 5.75
C LEU A 189 -9.37 -6.06 7.15
N PHE A 190 -8.34 -5.33 7.57
CA PHE A 190 -8.29 -4.69 8.88
C PHE A 190 -8.89 -3.28 8.90
N ASN A 191 -9.32 -2.71 7.76
CA ASN A 191 -9.79 -1.33 7.71
C ASN A 191 -10.94 -1.04 8.67
N ARG A 192 -11.82 -2.02 8.91
CA ARG A 192 -12.97 -1.88 9.81
C ARG A 192 -12.63 -1.98 11.29
N VAL A 193 -11.54 -2.67 11.62
CA VAL A 193 -11.17 -3.00 13.00
C VAL A 193 -9.92 -2.27 13.49
N SER A 194 -9.22 -1.54 12.63
CA SER A 194 -8.00 -0.84 13.00
C SER A 194 -8.25 0.33 13.94
N LEU A 195 -7.23 0.69 14.73
CA LEU A 195 -7.27 1.84 15.65
C LEU A 195 -7.37 3.18 14.91
N LEU A 196 -6.74 3.29 13.73
CA LEU A 196 -6.87 4.48 12.90
C LEU A 196 -8.21 4.43 12.17
N GLN A 197 -9.11 5.34 12.48
CA GLN A 197 -10.47 5.40 11.93
C GLN A 197 -10.73 6.77 11.29
N LEU A 198 -11.55 6.77 10.24
CA LEU A 198 -12.12 7.97 9.67
C LEU A 198 -13.60 8.03 10.09
N ASP A 199 -13.96 9.07 10.80
CA ASP A 199 -15.34 9.30 11.27
C ASP A 199 -16.04 10.32 10.38
N TRP A 200 -17.29 10.05 10.02
CA TRP A 200 -18.17 10.98 9.33
C TRP A 200 -19.39 11.30 10.18
N ARG A 201 -19.69 12.59 10.32
CA ARG A 201 -20.87 13.11 11.02
C ARG A 201 -21.84 13.68 10.01
N SER A 202 -22.93 12.96 9.76
CA SER A 202 -23.94 13.33 8.78
C SER A 202 -24.61 14.68 9.10
N ALA A 203 -24.85 14.96 10.39
CA ALA A 203 -25.50 16.18 10.87
C ALA A 203 -24.72 17.47 10.55
N GLU A 204 -23.38 17.39 10.44
CA GLU A 204 -22.52 18.52 10.16
C GLU A 204 -22.19 18.65 8.66
N CYS A 205 -22.65 17.70 7.83
CA CYS A 205 -22.29 17.63 6.42
C CYS A 205 -23.18 18.53 5.57
N THR A 206 -22.59 19.47 4.85
CA THR A 206 -23.29 20.40 3.91
C THR A 206 -23.52 19.83 2.52
N GLY A 207 -23.06 18.61 2.23
CA GLY A 207 -23.19 17.98 0.90
C GLY A 207 -22.31 18.59 -0.21
N CYS A 208 -21.31 19.40 0.12
CA CYS A 208 -20.49 20.14 -0.85
C CYS A 208 -19.57 19.29 -1.74
N GLU A 209 -19.44 17.96 -1.49
CA GLU A 209 -18.67 16.98 -2.26
C GLU A 209 -17.17 17.28 -2.43
N THR A 210 -16.62 18.27 -1.76
CA THR A 210 -15.19 18.61 -1.80
C THR A 210 -14.30 17.45 -1.37
N CYS A 211 -14.77 16.65 -0.40
CA CYS A 211 -14.08 15.44 0.06
C CYS A 211 -13.95 14.36 -1.03
N LEU A 212 -14.94 14.25 -1.94
CA LEU A 212 -14.87 13.36 -3.10
C LEU A 212 -13.77 13.81 -4.05
N ALA A 213 -13.72 15.10 -4.36
CA ALA A 213 -12.71 15.68 -5.25
C ALA A 213 -11.30 15.54 -4.67
N ALA A 214 -11.15 15.66 -3.36
CA ALA A 214 -9.87 15.53 -2.66
C ALA A 214 -9.38 14.07 -2.52
N CYS A 215 -10.26 13.07 -2.67
CA CYS A 215 -9.92 11.68 -2.41
C CYS A 215 -8.97 11.10 -3.49
N PRO A 216 -7.71 10.73 -3.14
CA PRO A 216 -6.77 10.15 -4.11
C PRO A 216 -7.17 8.75 -4.56
N MET A 217 -8.01 8.05 -3.79
CA MET A 217 -8.52 6.72 -4.14
C MET A 217 -9.81 6.78 -4.98
N GLY A 218 -10.41 7.97 -5.17
CA GLY A 218 -11.63 8.14 -5.95
C GLY A 218 -12.86 7.43 -5.38
N ILE A 219 -12.89 7.22 -4.05
CA ILE A 219 -14.04 6.68 -3.31
C ILE A 219 -14.85 7.82 -2.68
N ASP A 220 -16.08 7.53 -2.24
CA ASP A 220 -16.85 8.44 -1.40
C ASP A 220 -16.44 8.26 0.08
N PRO A 221 -15.72 9.23 0.68
CA PRO A 221 -15.27 9.09 2.06
C PRO A 221 -16.41 9.07 3.09
N ARG A 222 -17.61 9.53 2.73
CA ARG A 222 -18.78 9.53 3.59
C ARG A 222 -19.32 8.13 3.85
N HIS A 223 -19.33 7.28 2.81
CA HIS A 223 -19.93 5.95 2.84
C HIS A 223 -18.93 4.81 2.77
N GLU A 224 -17.74 5.05 2.16
CA GLU A 224 -16.74 4.03 1.89
C GLU A 224 -15.47 4.16 2.74
N HIS A 225 -15.48 4.97 3.82
CA HIS A 225 -14.31 5.22 4.67
C HIS A 225 -13.78 3.96 5.39
N ASP A 226 -14.65 3.00 5.69
CA ASP A 226 -14.28 1.70 6.27
C ASP A 226 -14.07 0.61 5.21
N GLY A 227 -14.30 0.97 3.94
CA GLY A 227 -14.18 0.07 2.81
C GLY A 227 -12.75 -0.36 2.52
N HIS A 228 -12.61 -1.40 1.72
CA HIS A 228 -11.34 -1.98 1.32
C HIS A 228 -10.45 -1.06 0.44
N ASN A 229 -10.96 0.11 0.01
CA ASN A 229 -10.21 1.07 -0.79
C ASN A 229 -9.71 2.29 0.00
N CYS A 230 -10.25 2.59 1.17
CA CYS A 230 -9.80 3.71 1.96
C CYS A 230 -8.38 3.48 2.49
N ILE A 231 -7.48 4.44 2.27
CA ILE A 231 -6.08 4.41 2.75
C ILE A 231 -5.86 5.33 3.97
N LYS A 232 -6.93 5.86 4.55
CA LYS A 232 -6.92 6.72 5.74
C LYS A 232 -5.87 7.83 5.70
N CYS A 233 -5.72 8.44 4.52
CA CYS A 233 -4.67 9.44 4.26
C CYS A 233 -4.99 10.84 4.81
N GLY A 234 -6.24 11.10 5.22
CA GLY A 234 -6.67 12.38 5.77
C GLY A 234 -6.93 13.51 4.75
N ALA A 235 -6.78 13.27 3.44
CA ALA A 235 -6.99 14.32 2.43
C ALA A 235 -8.43 14.87 2.43
N CYS A 236 -9.42 14.02 2.68
CA CYS A 236 -10.82 14.39 2.78
C CYS A 236 -11.13 15.20 4.05
N THR A 237 -10.40 14.97 5.15
CA THR A 237 -10.59 15.73 6.39
C THR A 237 -10.08 17.16 6.26
N GLU A 238 -8.95 17.37 5.58
CA GLU A 238 -8.41 18.71 5.33
C GLU A 238 -9.24 19.55 4.36
N SER A 239 -9.96 18.89 3.45
CA SER A 239 -10.81 19.58 2.47
C SER A 239 -12.24 19.80 2.96
N CYS A 240 -12.58 19.30 4.15
CA CYS A 240 -13.91 19.42 4.74
C CYS A 240 -14.03 20.70 5.56
N ALA A 241 -14.65 21.74 5.01
CA ALA A 241 -14.82 23.03 5.72
C ALA A 241 -15.63 22.93 7.03
N PRO A 242 -16.73 22.12 7.10
CA PRO A 242 -17.51 21.98 8.34
C PRO A 242 -16.90 20.96 9.32
N ASP A 243 -15.70 20.43 9.08
CA ASP A 243 -15.04 19.41 9.90
C ASP A 243 -15.91 18.14 10.17
N SER A 244 -16.86 17.86 9.28
CA SER A 244 -17.73 16.69 9.40
C SER A 244 -17.00 15.35 9.21
N LEU A 245 -15.79 15.38 8.61
CA LEU A 245 -14.90 14.24 8.45
C LEU A 245 -13.66 14.43 9.33
N THR A 246 -13.43 13.51 10.27
CA THR A 246 -12.29 13.56 11.18
C THR A 246 -11.53 12.25 11.21
N LEU A 247 -10.18 12.34 11.18
CA LEU A 247 -9.30 11.19 11.38
C LEU A 247 -9.04 11.03 12.88
N ARG A 248 -9.39 9.87 13.44
CA ARG A 248 -9.24 9.58 14.86
C ARG A 248 -8.37 8.34 15.08
N TYR A 249 -7.68 8.33 16.21
CA TYR A 249 -6.94 7.18 16.69
C TYR A 249 -7.59 6.67 17.99
N GLY A 250 -8.04 5.42 17.96
CA GLY A 250 -8.68 4.78 19.11
C GLY A 250 -9.80 3.83 18.70
N TRP A 251 -10.13 2.88 19.57
CA TRP A 251 -11.25 1.98 19.36
C TRP A 251 -12.56 2.71 19.57
N ARG A 252 -13.46 2.64 18.59
CA ARG A 252 -14.80 3.20 18.67
C ARG A 252 -15.77 2.12 19.14
N ALA A 253 -16.56 2.40 20.19
CA ALA A 253 -17.87 1.79 20.32
C ALA A 253 -18.67 2.22 19.08
N ARG A 254 -19.04 1.27 18.21
CA ARG A 254 -19.88 1.55 17.03
C ARG A 254 -21.16 2.25 17.46
N ARG A 255 -21.27 3.55 17.33
CA ARG A 255 -22.57 4.17 17.25
C ARG A 255 -23.14 3.77 15.88
N ARG A 256 -24.07 2.84 15.90
CA ARG A 256 -24.98 2.66 14.78
C ARG A 256 -25.86 3.90 14.83
N GLU A 257 -25.65 4.84 13.92
CA GLU A 257 -26.69 5.82 13.65
C GLU A 257 -27.85 5.05 12.99
N PRO A 258 -29.09 5.34 13.42
CA PRO A 258 -30.31 4.69 12.91
C PRO A 258 -30.51 4.96 11.42
#